data_6943463d11c3fe6fe1cd7b1bfc643b93
#
_entry.id   6943463d11c3fe6fe1cd7b1bfc643b93
#
_cell.length_a   1.000
_cell.length_b   1.000
_cell.length_c   1.000
_cell.angle_alpha   90.00
_cell.angle_beta   90.00
_cell.angle_gamma   90.00
#
_symmetry.space_group_name_H-M   'P 1'
#
loop_
_entity.id
_entity.type
_entity.pdbx_description
1 polymer ?
#
loop_
_entity_poly.entity_id
_entity_poly.type
_entity_poly.pdbx_seq_one_letter_code
_entity_poly.pdbx_strand_id
1 'polypeptide(L)'
;MADYSSYSEYEELDLNGSIEQESQFVDIPVGDYEGIIDHYELGTCDWDNENYNGKKMLTVYINVDAGGQEVQLRDNIVLVKNMEWKLSQFFLGTGQKKKGEPLQNLGRAIQEMPGLRVKFSYVEDKKRKRQDGTPYKNIGKYHEKKPAATGAGWNGGF
;
A
#
# COMPACT_ATOMS: atom_id res chain seq x y z
N MET A 1 27.54 -5.80 17.95
CA MET A 1 26.54 -5.51 18.30
C MET A 1 25.56 -5.36 17.38
N ALA A 2 25.71 -5.86 16.36
CA ALA A 2 24.85 -5.78 15.35
C ALA A 2 23.49 -6.08 15.71
N ASP A 3 23.26 -6.94 16.56
CA ASP A 3 22.01 -7.24 16.88
C ASP A 3 21.43 -6.54 17.95
N TYR A 4 22.07 -5.45 18.34
CA TYR A 4 21.53 -4.76 19.25
C TYR A 4 20.27 -4.27 18.95
N SER A 5 19.97 -3.92 17.67
CA SER A 5 18.73 -3.29 17.30
C SER A 5 17.57 -4.20 17.60
N SER A 6 17.73 -5.48 17.40
CA SER A 6 16.56 -6.32 17.54
C SER A 6 16.12 -6.48 18.95
N TYR A 7 17.01 -6.50 19.95
CA TYR A 7 16.48 -6.59 21.25
C TYR A 7 16.30 -5.25 21.89
N SER A 8 16.88 -4.21 21.37
CA SER A 8 16.57 -2.91 21.90
C SER A 8 15.14 -2.47 21.53
N GLU A 9 14.54 -3.04 20.49
CA GLU A 9 13.17 -2.73 20.16
C GLU A 9 12.21 -3.18 21.26
N TYR A 10 12.53 -4.22 21.97
CA TYR A 10 11.65 -4.77 22.96
C TYR A 10 12.12 -4.53 24.40
N GLU A 11 13.15 -3.75 24.53
CA GLU A 11 13.66 -3.42 25.86
C GLU A 11 12.64 -2.55 26.58
N GLU A 12 12.38 -2.84 27.83
CA GLU A 12 11.40 -2.12 28.59
C GLU A 12 11.88 -0.72 28.89
N LEU A 13 11.02 0.27 28.82
CA LEU A 13 11.40 1.63 29.13
C LEU A 13 11.53 1.84 30.62
N ASP A 14 12.51 2.66 31.04
CA ASP A 14 12.74 2.99 32.40
C ASP A 14 11.78 4.11 32.77
N LEU A 15 11.00 3.93 33.81
CA LEU A 15 10.03 4.94 34.20
C LEU A 15 10.68 6.23 34.67
N ASN A 16 11.94 6.18 35.10
CA ASN A 16 12.66 7.37 35.50
C ASN A 16 13.48 7.95 34.37
N GLY A 17 13.43 7.34 33.20
CA GLY A 17 14.20 7.81 32.05
C GLY A 17 13.43 8.79 31.21
N SER A 18 13.98 9.10 30.07
CA SER A 18 13.34 10.03 29.12
C SER A 18 12.97 9.31 27.84
N ILE A 19 12.05 9.90 27.10
CA ILE A 19 11.69 9.40 25.77
C ILE A 19 12.47 10.25 24.79
N GLU A 20 13.37 9.61 24.07
CA GLU A 20 14.23 10.34 23.15
C GLU A 20 13.90 10.14 21.68
N GLN A 21 13.28 9.03 21.36
CA GLN A 21 12.98 8.76 19.97
C GLN A 21 11.55 9.13 19.62
N GLU A 22 11.39 9.78 18.51
CA GLU A 22 10.07 10.10 18.02
C GLU A 22 9.64 9.04 17.03
N SER A 23 8.40 9.14 16.57
CA SER A 23 7.88 8.19 15.60
C SER A 23 8.75 8.17 14.37
N GLN A 24 9.00 6.97 13.83
CA GLN A 24 9.74 6.84 12.60
C GLN A 24 8.86 7.05 11.37
N PHE A 25 7.59 7.34 11.59
CA PHE A 25 6.68 7.57 10.48
C PHE A 25 7.10 8.84 9.74
N VAL A 26 7.26 8.71 8.43
CA VAL A 26 7.61 9.84 7.58
C VAL A 26 6.35 10.27 6.86
N ASP A 27 5.98 11.52 7.06
CA ASP A 27 4.80 12.07 6.42
C ASP A 27 5.18 12.61 5.05
N ILE A 28 4.54 12.11 4.00
CA ILE A 28 4.79 12.60 2.65
C ILE A 28 3.55 13.33 2.14
N PRO A 29 3.71 14.30 1.24
CA PRO A 29 2.56 15.07 0.77
C PRO A 29 1.58 14.22 -0.02
N VAL A 30 0.33 14.66 -0.09
CA VAL A 30 -0.64 14.04 -0.97
C VAL A 30 -0.22 14.28 -2.42
N GLY A 31 -0.56 13.38 -3.29
CA GLY A 31 -0.21 13.49 -4.71
C GLY A 31 -0.12 12.12 -5.34
N ASP A 32 0.34 12.10 -6.57
CA ASP A 32 0.51 10.84 -7.31
C ASP A 32 1.92 10.32 -7.13
N TYR A 33 2.02 9.04 -6.85
CA TYR A 33 3.31 8.40 -6.64
C TYR A 33 3.40 7.09 -7.41
N GLU A 34 4.60 6.64 -7.63
CA GLU A 34 4.88 5.33 -8.20
C GLU A 34 5.74 4.59 -7.21
N GLY A 35 5.41 3.36 -6.91
CA GLY A 35 6.20 2.56 -5.99
C GLY A 35 6.38 1.15 -6.48
N ILE A 36 7.16 0.38 -5.71
CA ILE A 36 7.41 -1.03 -5.99
C ILE A 36 6.81 -1.82 -4.84
N ILE A 37 6.02 -2.83 -5.18
CA ILE A 37 5.43 -3.68 -4.16
C ILE A 37 6.54 -4.51 -3.52
N ASP A 38 6.74 -4.31 -2.22
CA ASP A 38 7.79 -5.00 -1.49
C ASP A 38 7.34 -6.39 -1.08
N HIS A 39 6.21 -6.48 -0.43
CA HIS A 39 5.66 -7.75 0.00
C HIS A 39 4.19 -7.58 0.36
N TYR A 40 3.55 -8.67 0.75
CA TYR A 40 2.16 -8.63 1.17
C TYR A 40 1.96 -9.55 2.36
N GLU A 41 0.84 -9.38 3.04
CA GLU A 41 0.43 -10.28 4.11
C GLU A 41 -1.04 -10.63 3.92
N LEU A 42 -1.39 -11.86 4.21
CA LEU A 42 -2.79 -12.28 4.22
C LEU A 42 -3.16 -12.54 5.67
N GLY A 43 -4.21 -11.91 6.12
CA GLY A 43 -4.65 -12.05 7.49
C GLY A 43 -6.16 -11.97 7.57
N THR A 44 -6.65 -11.62 8.75
CA THR A 44 -8.07 -11.53 9.01
C THR A 44 -8.40 -10.10 9.41
N CYS A 45 -9.46 -9.57 8.85
CA CYS A 45 -9.88 -8.21 9.15
C CYS A 45 -10.49 -8.16 10.55
N ASP A 46 -10.06 -7.21 11.36
CA ASP A 46 -10.56 -7.05 12.72
C ASP A 46 -11.29 -5.72 12.90
N TRP A 47 -11.73 -5.11 11.81
CA TRP A 47 -12.46 -3.85 11.88
C TRP A 47 -13.81 -4.05 12.57
N ASP A 48 -14.34 -2.96 13.15
CA ASP A 48 -15.63 -3.02 13.82
C ASP A 48 -16.80 -3.26 12.89
N ASN A 49 -16.65 -3.01 11.61
CA ASN A 49 -17.72 -3.19 10.65
C ASN A 49 -17.99 -4.68 10.47
N GLU A 50 -19.20 -5.11 10.85
CA GLU A 50 -19.53 -6.53 10.83
C GLU A 50 -19.51 -7.14 9.45
N ASN A 51 -19.63 -6.33 8.41
CA ASN A 51 -19.57 -6.85 7.04
C ASN A 51 -18.16 -7.28 6.65
N TYR A 52 -17.16 -6.74 7.34
CA TYR A 52 -15.77 -7.02 7.02
C TYR A 52 -15.06 -7.82 8.11
N ASN A 53 -15.56 -7.73 9.34
CA ASN A 53 -14.90 -8.39 10.47
C ASN A 53 -14.84 -9.90 10.25
N GLY A 54 -13.68 -10.49 10.46
CA GLY A 54 -13.49 -11.92 10.31
C GLY A 54 -13.23 -12.39 8.88
N LYS A 55 -13.30 -11.48 7.91
CA LYS A 55 -13.03 -11.85 6.51
C LYS A 55 -11.53 -11.77 6.22
N LYS A 56 -11.08 -12.43 5.18
CA LYS A 56 -9.68 -12.37 4.79
C LYS A 56 -9.33 -10.97 4.33
N MET A 57 -8.15 -10.53 4.66
CA MET A 57 -7.68 -9.20 4.29
C MET A 57 -6.29 -9.30 3.71
N LEU A 58 -6.08 -8.62 2.59
CA LEU A 58 -4.78 -8.50 1.95
C LEU A 58 -4.18 -7.16 2.36
N THR A 59 -2.97 -7.19 2.87
CA THR A 59 -2.20 -5.97 3.15
C THR A 59 -1.04 -5.93 2.18
N VAL A 60 -0.94 -4.86 1.41
CA VAL A 60 0.13 -4.68 0.43
C VAL A 60 1.07 -3.61 0.95
N TYR A 61 2.37 -3.90 0.92
CA TYR A 61 3.40 -2.95 1.34
C TYR A 61 4.12 -2.44 0.11
N ILE A 62 4.12 -1.12 -0.08
CA ILE A 62 4.65 -0.48 -1.29
C ILE A 62 5.75 0.48 -0.89
N ASN A 63 6.93 0.31 -1.48
CA ASN A 63 8.06 1.20 -1.24
C ASN A 63 8.03 2.34 -2.25
N VAL A 64 8.08 3.56 -1.76
CA VAL A 64 7.99 4.76 -2.58
C VAL A 64 9.18 5.64 -2.28
N ASP A 65 9.78 6.21 -3.32
CA ASP A 65 10.82 7.21 -3.16
C ASP A 65 10.13 8.57 -3.21
N ALA A 66 10.06 9.24 -2.09
CA ALA A 66 9.43 10.54 -2.00
C ALA A 66 10.49 11.60 -1.74
N GLY A 67 10.98 12.20 -2.80
CA GLY A 67 11.98 13.26 -2.68
C GLY A 67 13.33 12.79 -2.17
N GLY A 68 13.75 11.61 -2.56
CA GLY A 68 15.03 11.07 -2.15
C GLY A 68 14.97 10.27 -0.86
N GLN A 69 13.79 10.17 -0.24
CA GLN A 69 13.62 9.39 0.97
C GLN A 69 12.69 8.23 0.69
N GLU A 70 13.12 7.03 1.03
CA GLU A 70 12.29 5.85 0.80
C GLU A 70 11.30 5.68 1.95
N VAL A 71 10.03 5.54 1.60
CA VAL A 71 8.96 5.39 2.56
C VAL A 71 8.17 4.14 2.18
N GLN A 72 7.77 3.36 3.16
CA GLN A 72 6.92 2.21 2.90
C GLN A 72 5.48 2.54 3.29
N LEU A 73 4.60 2.43 2.33
CA LEU A 73 3.16 2.64 2.56
C LEU A 73 2.48 1.29 2.54
N ARG A 74 1.33 1.20 3.17
CA ARG A 74 0.56 -0.03 3.14
C ARG A 74 -0.89 0.26 2.84
N ASP A 75 -1.54 -0.69 2.21
CA ASP A 75 -2.96 -0.60 1.89
C ASP A 75 -3.62 -1.93 2.27
N ASN A 76 -4.73 -1.83 2.98
CA ASN A 76 -5.46 -3.01 3.44
C ASN A 76 -6.72 -3.16 2.59
N ILE A 77 -6.88 -4.31 1.96
CA ILE A 77 -8.03 -4.58 1.11
C ILE A 77 -8.71 -5.85 1.61
N VAL A 78 -9.94 -5.73 2.07
CA VAL A 78 -10.70 -6.89 2.53
C VAL A 78 -11.16 -7.68 1.30
N LEU A 79 -10.95 -8.98 1.32
CA LEU A 79 -11.21 -9.81 0.15
C LEU A 79 -12.67 -10.27 0.13
N VAL A 80 -13.55 -9.32 -0.14
CA VAL A 80 -14.99 -9.57 -0.25
C VAL A 80 -15.51 -8.95 -1.56
N LYS A 81 -16.66 -9.41 -2.00
CA LYS A 81 -17.22 -8.95 -3.28
C LYS A 81 -17.37 -7.44 -3.37
N ASN A 82 -17.72 -6.82 -2.28
CA ASN A 82 -17.90 -5.37 -2.24
C ASN A 82 -16.60 -4.60 -2.54
N MET A 83 -15.45 -5.24 -2.38
CA MET A 83 -14.15 -4.63 -2.62
C MET A 83 -13.49 -5.12 -3.92
N GLU A 84 -14.25 -5.86 -4.72
CA GLU A 84 -13.71 -6.39 -5.97
C GLU A 84 -13.30 -5.27 -6.92
N TRP A 85 -14.00 -4.15 -6.88
CA TRP A 85 -13.65 -3.00 -7.72
C TRP A 85 -12.24 -2.48 -7.40
N LYS A 86 -11.88 -2.47 -6.12
CA LYS A 86 -10.57 -1.98 -5.71
C LYS A 86 -9.49 -2.97 -6.08
N LEU A 87 -9.76 -4.25 -5.93
CA LEU A 87 -8.83 -5.30 -6.35
C LEU A 87 -8.62 -5.23 -7.86
N SER A 88 -9.69 -5.04 -8.63
CA SER A 88 -9.59 -4.91 -10.08
C SER A 88 -8.70 -3.73 -10.44
N GLN A 89 -8.91 -2.60 -9.79
CA GLN A 89 -8.14 -1.40 -10.03
C GLN A 89 -6.65 -1.62 -9.68
N PHE A 90 -6.40 -2.29 -8.57
CA PHE A 90 -5.04 -2.60 -8.13
C PHE A 90 -4.31 -3.49 -9.17
N PHE A 91 -4.96 -4.54 -9.62
CA PHE A 91 -4.32 -5.45 -10.57
C PHE A 91 -4.21 -4.86 -11.98
N LEU A 92 -5.08 -3.92 -12.34
CA LEU A 92 -4.91 -3.14 -13.55
C LEU A 92 -3.66 -2.25 -13.38
N GLY A 93 -3.44 -1.73 -12.17
CA GLY A 93 -2.29 -0.91 -11.87
C GLY A 93 -0.98 -1.66 -11.92
N THR A 94 -0.96 -2.93 -11.50
CA THR A 94 0.26 -3.74 -11.56
C THR A 94 0.50 -4.31 -12.95
N GLY A 95 -0.52 -4.28 -13.80
CA GLY A 95 -0.43 -4.88 -15.14
C GLY A 95 -0.80 -6.36 -15.16
N GLN A 96 -1.25 -6.91 -14.04
CA GLN A 96 -1.61 -8.33 -13.96
C GLN A 96 -3.00 -8.61 -14.52
N LYS A 97 -3.82 -7.59 -14.61
CA LYS A 97 -5.16 -7.70 -15.18
C LYS A 97 -5.25 -6.72 -16.34
N LYS A 98 -5.96 -7.09 -17.40
CA LYS A 98 -6.21 -6.19 -18.51
C LYS A 98 -7.63 -5.67 -18.44
N LYS A 99 -7.81 -4.44 -18.88
CA LYS A 99 -9.12 -3.81 -18.83
C LYS A 99 -10.12 -4.62 -19.66
N GLY A 100 -11.25 -4.89 -19.08
CA GLY A 100 -12.29 -5.65 -19.75
C GLY A 100 -12.13 -7.16 -19.66
N GLU A 101 -11.04 -7.65 -19.09
CA GLU A 101 -10.81 -9.08 -18.97
C GLU A 101 -10.81 -9.47 -17.50
N PRO A 102 -11.39 -10.59 -17.15
CA PRO A 102 -11.37 -11.02 -15.75
C PRO A 102 -9.96 -11.47 -15.33
N LEU A 103 -9.65 -11.29 -14.05
CA LEU A 103 -8.43 -11.82 -13.51
C LEU A 103 -8.68 -13.27 -13.12
N GLN A 104 -7.93 -14.17 -13.72
CA GLN A 104 -8.04 -15.58 -13.36
C GLN A 104 -7.14 -15.88 -12.16
N ASN A 105 -7.55 -16.70 -11.27
CA ASN A 105 -6.72 -17.15 -10.14
C ASN A 105 -6.16 -16.00 -9.28
N LEU A 106 -7.01 -15.47 -8.44
CA LEU A 106 -6.65 -14.37 -7.55
C LEU A 106 -5.45 -14.73 -6.66
N GLY A 107 -5.42 -15.92 -6.11
CA GLY A 107 -4.32 -16.33 -5.23
C GLY A 107 -2.96 -16.29 -5.90
N ARG A 108 -2.92 -16.70 -7.16
CA ARG A 108 -1.67 -16.68 -7.91
C ARG A 108 -1.25 -15.25 -8.20
N ALA A 109 -2.19 -14.39 -8.56
CA ALA A 109 -1.90 -12.98 -8.83
C ALA A 109 -1.32 -12.32 -7.58
N ILE A 110 -1.85 -12.63 -6.40
CA ILE A 110 -1.33 -12.10 -5.16
C ILE A 110 0.11 -12.59 -4.95
N GLN A 111 0.39 -13.85 -5.21
CA GLN A 111 1.73 -14.39 -5.01
C GLN A 111 2.75 -13.78 -5.97
N GLU A 112 2.31 -13.36 -7.12
CA GLU A 112 3.20 -12.83 -8.16
C GLU A 112 3.41 -11.32 -8.09
N MET A 113 2.72 -10.62 -7.21
CA MET A 113 2.80 -9.17 -7.22
C MET A 113 4.06 -8.54 -6.60
N PRO A 114 4.82 -9.17 -5.68
CA PRO A 114 6.02 -8.52 -5.16
C PRO A 114 7.02 -8.22 -6.28
N GLY A 115 7.58 -7.02 -6.24
CA GLY A 115 8.53 -6.56 -7.26
C GLY A 115 7.89 -5.79 -8.40
N LEU A 116 6.57 -5.80 -8.51
CA LEU A 116 5.89 -5.07 -9.58
C LEU A 116 5.74 -3.59 -9.19
N ARG A 117 5.70 -2.74 -10.19
CA ARG A 117 5.52 -1.31 -9.98
C ARG A 117 4.05 -0.97 -10.06
N VAL A 118 3.64 0.02 -9.29
CA VAL A 118 2.26 0.47 -9.29
C VAL A 118 2.22 1.98 -9.08
N LYS A 119 1.31 2.65 -9.77
CA LYS A 119 1.08 4.08 -9.61
C LYS A 119 -0.21 4.27 -8.87
N PHE A 120 -0.24 5.27 -7.98
CA PHE A 120 -1.43 5.50 -7.18
C PHE A 120 -1.51 6.95 -6.73
N SER A 121 -2.69 7.33 -6.28
CA SER A 121 -2.90 8.64 -5.68
C SER A 121 -2.93 8.49 -4.17
N TYR A 122 -2.12 9.28 -3.48
CA TYR A 122 -2.06 9.30 -2.02
C TYR A 122 -2.88 10.51 -1.58
N VAL A 123 -3.90 10.29 -0.78
CA VAL A 123 -4.90 11.31 -0.50
C VAL A 123 -5.18 11.39 1.00
N GLU A 124 -5.81 12.48 1.42
CA GLU A 124 -6.24 12.62 2.80
C GLU A 124 -7.55 11.87 3.01
N ASP A 125 -7.65 11.24 4.17
CA ASP A 125 -8.88 10.56 4.56
C ASP A 125 -9.85 11.63 5.06
N LYS A 126 -11.01 11.69 4.44
CA LYS A 126 -11.98 12.72 4.78
C LYS A 126 -12.68 12.48 6.11
N LYS A 127 -12.65 11.26 6.61
CA LYS A 127 -13.40 10.91 7.81
C LYS A 127 -12.55 10.76 9.06
N ARG A 128 -11.31 10.34 8.90
CA ARG A 128 -10.46 10.04 10.06
C ARG A 128 -9.39 11.11 10.22
N LYS A 129 -9.19 11.52 11.45
CA LYS A 129 -8.16 12.51 11.76
C LYS A 129 -7.33 12.03 12.93
N ARG A 130 -6.09 12.47 12.97
CA ARG A 130 -5.21 12.17 14.09
C ARG A 130 -5.65 13.01 15.28
N GLN A 131 -5.09 12.70 16.43
CA GLN A 131 -5.43 13.42 17.64
C GLN A 131 -5.15 14.91 17.55
N ASP A 132 -4.13 15.29 16.77
CA ASP A 132 -3.78 16.70 16.62
C ASP A 132 -4.65 17.41 15.58
N GLY A 133 -5.64 16.75 15.03
CA GLY A 133 -6.56 17.35 14.06
C GLY A 133 -6.16 17.21 12.61
N THR A 134 -4.97 16.71 12.33
CA THR A 134 -4.55 16.52 10.96
C THR A 134 -5.18 15.26 10.38
N PRO A 135 -5.55 15.26 9.11
CA PRO A 135 -6.17 14.07 8.53
C PRO A 135 -5.17 12.95 8.33
N TYR A 136 -5.63 11.72 8.44
CA TYR A 136 -4.84 10.58 8.02
C TYR A 136 -4.74 10.60 6.50
N LYS A 137 -3.70 10.01 5.97
CA LYS A 137 -3.51 9.89 4.54
C LYS A 137 -3.51 8.41 4.16
N ASN A 138 -4.03 8.11 3.00
CA ASN A 138 -4.07 6.72 2.52
C ASN A 138 -4.04 6.68 1.01
N ILE A 139 -3.88 5.48 0.46
CA ILE A 139 -3.92 5.27 -0.96
C ILE A 139 -5.38 5.29 -1.38
N GLY A 140 -5.74 6.26 -2.22
CA GLY A 140 -7.13 6.42 -2.61
C GLY A 140 -7.48 5.73 -3.90
N LYS A 141 -6.55 5.66 -4.84
CA LYS A 141 -6.84 5.13 -6.16
C LYS A 141 -5.58 4.60 -6.80
N TYR A 142 -5.68 3.46 -7.46
CA TYR A 142 -4.60 2.93 -8.28
C TYR A 142 -4.84 3.29 -9.74
N HIS A 143 -3.79 3.60 -10.45
CA HIS A 143 -3.88 4.01 -11.85
C HIS A 143 -3.53 2.83 -12.74
N GLU A 144 -4.33 2.62 -13.76
CA GLU A 144 -4.12 1.53 -14.71
C GLU A 144 -2.77 1.67 -15.38
N LYS A 145 -2.04 0.57 -15.49
CA LYS A 145 -0.75 0.56 -16.14
C LYS A 145 -0.97 0.60 -17.63
N LYS A 146 -0.43 1.63 -18.28
CA LYS A 146 -0.61 1.76 -19.71
C LYS A 146 0.39 0.85 -20.43
N PRO A 147 0.00 0.30 -21.59
CA PRO A 147 0.92 -0.51 -22.37
C PRO A 147 2.10 0.33 -22.80
N ALA A 148 3.22 -0.26 -22.82
CA ALA A 148 4.41 0.45 -23.24
C ALA A 148 4.35 0.72 -24.70
N ALA A 149 4.09 0.97 -25.35
CA ALA A 149 4.06 1.15 -26.65
C ALA A 149 4.11 1.82 -27.41
N THR A 150 4.04 1.70 -27.01
CA THR A 150 3.97 2.01 -27.42
C THR A 150 4.40 2.40 -27.81
N GLY A 151 4.38 2.41 -27.57
CA GLY A 151 4.70 2.83 -27.72
C GLY A 151 4.80 3.15 -28.22
N ALA A 152 4.80 3.20 -28.31
CA ALA A 152 4.75 3.48 -28.69
C ALA A 152 4.61 3.77 -29.32
N GLY A 153 4.71 3.92 -29.48
CA GLY A 153 4.54 4.34 -29.99
C GLY A 153 4.62 4.62 -30.53
N TRP A 154 4.75 4.81 -30.71
CA TRP A 154 4.76 5.22 -31.06
C TRP A 154 4.61 5.50 -31.63
N ASN A 155 4.88 5.70 -31.69
CA ASN A 155 4.74 6.06 -32.02
C ASN A 155 4.51 6.28 -32.37
N GLY A 156 4.86 6.45 -32.52
CA GLY A 156 4.71 6.82 -32.80
C GLY A 156 4.53 6.89 -33.06
N GLY A 157 4.72 6.93 -33.22
CA GLY A 157 4.51 7.14 -33.33
C GLY A 157 4.36 7.06 -33.42
N PHE A 158 4.72 7.17 -33.52
CA PHE A 158 4.64 7.10 -33.31
C PHE A 158 4.62 7.14 -33.40
#